data_cc0f5eb91fc5c7543db42ac612175d06
#
_entry.id   cc0f5eb91fc5c7543db42ac612175d06
#
_cell.length_a   1.000
_cell.length_b   1.000
_cell.length_c   1.000
_cell.angle_alpha   90.00
_cell.angle_beta   90.00
_cell.angle_gamma   90.00
#
_symmetry.space_group_name_H-M   'P 1'
#
loop_
_entity.id
_entity.type
_entity.pdbx_description
1 polymer ?
#
loop_
_entity_poly.entity_id
_entity_poly.type
_entity_poly.pdbx_seq_one_letter_code
_entity_poly.pdbx_strand_id
1 'polypeptide(L)'
;MDRELILDARDVAYRYPGAVRDALAGVSLALRAGAFHAVLGPNGSGKTTLVRVALGLLSPRAGTAAILGRAAAAWSRRDLARIVGVVAQREENPFPQRVRETVLLGRFAHLSLWGGERPEDHEAVSRALERCDVVPLADRWLWTLSGGEYQRVRLARALAQEPRLLVLDEPTASLDIRHEMALFELVRALADRHGLAVVLITHHVNLAARFADQVLLLAEGRAVARGSPTAVLTAETVRRVFGWPVAIAPFEGAPQMIPLRSGKDGV
;
A
#
# COMPACT_ATOMS: atom_id res chain seq x y z
N MET A 1 5.86 3.91 24.68
CA MET A 1 4.57 3.19 24.55
C MET A 1 4.66 2.23 23.38
N ASP A 2 4.37 0.96 23.60
CA ASP A 2 4.42 -0.04 22.54
C ASP A 2 3.21 0.18 21.61
N ARG A 3 3.44 0.55 20.35
CA ARG A 3 2.35 0.82 19.39
C ARG A 3 1.61 -0.48 19.08
N GLU A 4 0.27 -0.42 18.99
CA GLU A 4 -0.58 -1.56 18.70
C GLU A 4 -0.20 -2.27 17.40
N LEU A 5 -0.18 -3.61 17.41
CA LEU A 5 0.08 -4.44 16.24
C LEU A 5 -1.20 -4.54 15.38
N ILE A 6 -1.16 -3.96 14.18
CA ILE A 6 -2.30 -3.90 13.27
C ILE A 6 -2.35 -5.12 12.35
N LEU A 7 -1.20 -5.51 11.79
CA LEU A 7 -1.07 -6.64 10.87
C LEU A 7 0.10 -7.52 11.31
N ASP A 8 -0.12 -8.84 11.33
CA ASP A 8 0.89 -9.81 11.68
C ASP A 8 0.76 -11.06 10.79
N ALA A 9 1.63 -11.15 9.79
CA ALA A 9 1.76 -12.33 8.94
C ALA A 9 3.10 -12.99 9.27
N ARG A 10 3.07 -14.30 9.62
CA ARG A 10 4.26 -15.06 10.05
C ARG A 10 4.46 -16.26 9.15
N ASP A 11 5.63 -16.32 8.51
CA ASP A 11 6.13 -17.43 7.70
C ASP A 11 5.12 -17.94 6.66
N VAL A 12 4.35 -16.99 6.06
CA VAL A 12 3.29 -17.33 5.13
C VAL A 12 3.85 -17.89 3.84
N ALA A 13 3.30 -19.05 3.43
CA ALA A 13 3.56 -19.67 2.15
C ALA A 13 2.25 -19.79 1.36
N TYR A 14 2.30 -19.50 0.05
CA TYR A 14 1.14 -19.59 -0.81
C TYR A 14 1.51 -20.04 -2.22
N ARG A 15 0.66 -20.87 -2.83
CA ARG A 15 0.76 -21.29 -4.23
C ARG A 15 -0.61 -21.14 -4.90
N TYR A 16 -0.63 -20.53 -6.06
CA TYR A 16 -1.84 -20.46 -6.88
C TYR A 16 -2.23 -21.84 -7.40
N PRO A 17 -3.54 -22.13 -7.55
CA PRO A 17 -4.00 -23.38 -8.19
C PRO A 17 -3.36 -23.55 -9.58
N GLY A 18 -2.83 -24.74 -9.85
CA GLY A 18 -2.15 -25.06 -11.11
C GLY A 18 -0.74 -24.53 -11.27
N ALA A 19 -0.22 -23.69 -10.33
CA ALA A 19 1.15 -23.21 -10.40
C ALA A 19 2.16 -24.27 -9.93
N VAL A 20 3.31 -24.35 -10.60
CA VAL A 20 4.42 -25.24 -10.21
C VAL A 20 5.21 -24.67 -9.03
N ARG A 21 5.36 -23.35 -8.97
CA ARG A 21 6.17 -22.67 -7.93
C ARG A 21 5.29 -21.95 -6.91
N ASP A 22 5.82 -21.82 -5.68
CA ASP A 22 5.19 -21.01 -4.66
C ASP A 22 5.30 -19.52 -5.03
N ALA A 23 4.19 -18.80 -4.89
CA ALA A 23 4.16 -17.35 -5.01
C ALA A 23 4.71 -16.69 -3.74
N LEU A 24 4.64 -17.40 -2.59
CA LEU A 24 5.26 -17.02 -1.32
C LEU A 24 5.82 -18.28 -0.65
N ALA A 25 7.02 -18.19 -0.10
CA ALA A 25 7.74 -19.28 0.54
C ALA A 25 8.33 -18.84 1.89
N GLY A 26 7.48 -18.76 2.93
CA GLY A 26 7.89 -18.42 4.30
C GLY A 26 8.21 -16.92 4.47
N VAL A 27 7.27 -16.04 4.08
CA VAL A 27 7.45 -14.58 4.19
C VAL A 27 6.73 -14.07 5.43
N SER A 28 7.37 -13.18 6.19
CA SER A 28 6.77 -12.54 7.37
C SER A 28 6.68 -11.02 7.19
N LEU A 29 5.55 -10.43 7.62
CA LEU A 29 5.29 -8.99 7.61
C LEU A 29 4.51 -8.63 8.87
N ALA A 30 5.09 -7.77 9.72
CA ALA A 30 4.40 -7.23 10.88
C ALA A 30 4.36 -5.70 10.80
N LEU A 31 3.20 -5.10 11.09
CA LEU A 31 2.96 -3.66 10.98
C LEU A 31 2.24 -3.14 12.22
N ARG A 32 2.78 -2.07 12.80
CA ARG A 32 2.19 -1.40 13.97
C ARG A 32 1.45 -0.13 13.57
N ALA A 33 0.59 0.37 14.43
CA ALA A 33 -0.10 1.64 14.25
C ALA A 33 0.90 2.78 14.00
N GLY A 34 0.61 3.63 13.00
CA GLY A 34 1.47 4.75 12.60
C GLY A 34 2.77 4.35 11.90
N ALA A 35 2.99 3.06 11.62
CA ALA A 35 4.16 2.62 10.86
C ALA A 35 3.87 2.65 9.35
N PHE A 36 4.88 3.05 8.58
CA PHE A 36 4.85 3.04 7.11
C PHE A 36 5.87 2.01 6.60
N HIS A 37 5.39 0.89 6.09
CA HIS A 37 6.23 -0.17 5.53
C HIS A 37 6.12 -0.23 4.02
N ALA A 38 7.26 -0.38 3.35
CA ALA A 38 7.32 -0.61 1.92
C ALA A 38 7.66 -2.08 1.62
N VAL A 39 6.91 -2.68 0.70
CA VAL A 39 7.20 -4.00 0.12
C VAL A 39 7.72 -3.77 -1.29
N LEU A 40 9.01 -4.00 -1.49
CA LEU A 40 9.73 -3.79 -2.73
C LEU A 40 10.07 -5.11 -3.42
N GLY A 41 10.22 -5.08 -4.73
CA GLY A 41 10.69 -6.21 -5.54
C GLY A 41 10.24 -6.10 -6.99
N PRO A 42 10.81 -6.89 -7.90
CA PRO A 42 10.41 -6.92 -9.30
C PRO A 42 8.97 -7.44 -9.48
N ASN A 43 8.45 -7.30 -10.70
CA ASN A 43 7.16 -7.88 -11.06
C ASN A 43 7.18 -9.40 -10.87
N GLY A 44 6.11 -9.96 -10.31
CA GLY A 44 6.02 -11.39 -10.02
C GLY A 44 6.77 -11.84 -8.75
N SER A 45 7.40 -10.94 -7.96
CA SER A 45 8.11 -11.32 -6.73
C SER A 45 7.21 -11.74 -5.57
N GLY A 46 5.86 -11.57 -5.69
CA GLY A 46 4.90 -11.97 -4.66
C GLY A 46 4.34 -10.84 -3.80
N LYS A 47 4.66 -9.56 -4.07
CA LYS A 47 4.24 -8.40 -3.27
C LYS A 47 2.72 -8.33 -3.03
N THR A 48 1.93 -8.30 -4.10
CA THR A 48 0.46 -8.25 -4.01
C THR A 48 -0.10 -9.54 -3.40
N THR A 49 0.53 -10.70 -3.67
CA THR A 49 0.14 -11.98 -3.05
C THR A 49 0.36 -11.95 -1.54
N LEU A 50 1.48 -11.40 -1.06
CA LEU A 50 1.76 -11.26 0.37
C LEU A 50 0.66 -10.44 1.07
N VAL A 51 0.30 -9.30 0.50
CA VAL A 51 -0.76 -8.47 1.08
C VAL A 51 -2.12 -9.17 1.04
N ARG A 52 -2.46 -9.85 -0.06
CA ARG A 52 -3.72 -10.62 -0.14
C ARG A 52 -3.79 -11.74 0.90
N VAL A 53 -2.69 -12.45 1.15
CA VAL A 53 -2.61 -13.47 2.21
C VAL A 53 -2.70 -12.82 3.58
N ALA A 54 -1.95 -11.75 3.82
CA ALA A 54 -1.93 -11.03 5.09
C ALA A 54 -3.32 -10.45 5.46
N LEU A 55 -4.12 -10.07 4.46
CA LEU A 55 -5.50 -9.60 4.63
C LEU A 55 -6.55 -10.74 4.68
N GLY A 56 -6.14 -12.00 4.60
CA GLY A 56 -7.07 -13.14 4.58
C GLY A 56 -7.91 -13.25 3.30
N LEU A 57 -7.51 -12.58 2.22
CA LEU A 57 -8.14 -12.69 0.90
C LEU A 57 -7.72 -13.99 0.18
N LEU A 58 -6.56 -14.52 0.54
CA LEU A 58 -6.04 -15.81 0.11
C LEU A 58 -5.64 -16.62 1.35
N SER A 59 -5.98 -17.89 1.40
CA SER A 59 -5.63 -18.79 2.50
C SER A 59 -4.21 -19.31 2.32
N PRO A 60 -3.27 -19.08 3.27
CA PRO A 60 -1.91 -19.58 3.17
C PRO A 60 -1.88 -21.11 3.26
N ARG A 61 -0.90 -21.75 2.61
CA ARG A 61 -0.60 -23.19 2.77
C ARG A 61 0.13 -23.49 4.08
N ALA A 62 0.93 -22.52 4.54
CA ALA A 62 1.65 -22.58 5.81
C ALA A 62 1.81 -21.16 6.36
N GLY A 63 2.09 -21.06 7.67
CA GLY A 63 2.18 -19.80 8.38
C GLY A 63 0.81 -19.30 8.84
N THR A 64 0.79 -18.11 9.41
CA THR A 64 -0.41 -17.48 9.96
C THR A 64 -0.50 -16.03 9.56
N ALA A 65 -1.73 -15.49 9.48
CA ALA A 65 -1.98 -14.06 9.30
C ALA A 65 -3.06 -13.60 10.27
N ALA A 66 -2.83 -12.47 10.93
CA ALA A 66 -3.75 -11.88 11.87
C ALA A 66 -3.86 -10.36 11.65
N ILE A 67 -5.04 -9.79 11.89
CA ILE A 67 -5.33 -8.36 11.87
C ILE A 67 -5.93 -8.02 13.23
N LEU A 68 -5.34 -7.05 13.94
CA LEU A 68 -5.76 -6.66 15.30
C LEU A 68 -5.87 -7.88 16.25
N GLY A 69 -4.90 -8.79 16.16
CA GLY A 69 -4.85 -10.00 16.98
C GLY A 69 -5.85 -11.12 16.60
N ARG A 70 -6.77 -10.88 15.65
CA ARG A 70 -7.73 -11.87 15.15
C ARG A 70 -7.24 -12.47 13.85
N ALA A 71 -7.37 -13.81 13.69
CA ALA A 71 -6.99 -14.49 12.44
C ALA A 71 -7.60 -13.79 11.21
N ALA A 72 -6.79 -13.50 10.19
CA ALA A 72 -7.21 -12.73 9.03
C ALA A 72 -8.39 -13.39 8.29
N ALA A 73 -8.40 -14.73 8.20
CA ALA A 73 -9.47 -15.49 7.57
C ALA A 73 -10.80 -15.46 8.36
N ALA A 74 -10.78 -15.05 9.64
CA ALA A 74 -11.98 -14.98 10.48
C ALA A 74 -12.76 -13.67 10.35
N TRP A 75 -12.23 -12.69 9.62
CA TRP A 75 -12.91 -11.43 9.34
C TRP A 75 -13.94 -11.60 8.22
N SER A 76 -15.17 -11.09 8.43
CA SER A 76 -16.09 -10.93 7.31
C SER A 76 -15.54 -9.88 6.33
N ARG A 77 -15.86 -9.96 5.05
CA ARG A 77 -15.43 -8.96 4.05
C ARG A 77 -15.86 -7.55 4.42
N ARG A 78 -17.04 -7.43 5.01
CA ARG A 78 -17.59 -6.15 5.44
C ARG A 78 -16.83 -5.57 6.63
N ASP A 79 -16.54 -6.37 7.65
CA ASP A 79 -15.82 -5.91 8.84
C ASP A 79 -14.36 -5.60 8.50
N LEU A 80 -13.74 -6.39 7.61
CA LEU A 80 -12.40 -6.11 7.10
C LEU A 80 -12.37 -4.77 6.35
N ALA A 81 -13.37 -4.48 5.51
CA ALA A 81 -13.47 -3.22 4.78
C ALA A 81 -13.69 -1.98 5.65
N ARG A 82 -14.07 -2.13 6.93
CA ARG A 82 -14.10 -1.02 7.91
C ARG A 82 -12.73 -0.72 8.51
N ILE A 83 -11.81 -1.66 8.40
CA ILE A 83 -10.48 -1.58 9.05
C ILE A 83 -9.40 -1.31 8.01
N VAL A 84 -9.57 -1.79 6.78
CA VAL A 84 -8.56 -1.74 5.72
C VAL A 84 -9.06 -0.92 4.55
N GLY A 85 -8.40 0.21 4.30
CA GLY A 85 -8.54 0.97 3.05
C GLY A 85 -7.54 0.47 2.02
N VAL A 86 -7.95 0.34 0.78
CA VAL A 86 -7.09 -0.11 -0.32
C VAL A 86 -7.15 0.87 -1.48
N VAL A 87 -5.98 1.31 -1.96
CA VAL A 87 -5.80 1.99 -3.24
C VAL A 87 -5.09 1.01 -4.16
N ALA A 88 -5.85 0.40 -5.08
CA ALA A 88 -5.34 -0.63 -5.98
C ALA A 88 -4.55 -0.04 -7.15
N GLN A 89 -3.72 -0.82 -7.82
CA GLN A 89 -2.92 -0.36 -8.96
C GLN A 89 -3.80 0.14 -10.13
N ARG A 90 -4.87 -0.60 -10.44
CA ARG A 90 -5.84 -0.26 -11.49
C ARG A 90 -7.25 -0.31 -10.94
N GLU A 91 -8.04 0.65 -11.31
CA GLU A 91 -9.47 0.67 -11.04
C GLU A 91 -10.18 1.16 -12.31
N GLU A 92 -11.12 0.37 -12.76
CA GLU A 92 -12.02 0.75 -13.83
C GLU A 92 -13.28 1.37 -13.22
N ASN A 93 -13.64 2.53 -13.66
CA ASN A 93 -14.85 3.22 -13.23
C ASN A 93 -15.81 3.30 -14.45
N PRO A 94 -16.61 2.26 -14.67
CA PRO A 94 -17.43 2.15 -15.88
C PRO A 94 -18.62 3.09 -15.88
N PHE A 95 -18.92 3.72 -14.73
CA PHE A 95 -20.09 4.61 -14.60
C PHE A 95 -19.67 6.06 -14.42
N PRO A 96 -20.44 7.00 -14.98
CA PRO A 96 -20.26 8.43 -14.71
C PRO A 96 -20.57 8.71 -13.23
N GLN A 97 -19.55 9.21 -12.50
CA GLN A 97 -19.66 9.53 -11.07
C GLN A 97 -19.00 10.88 -10.79
N ARG A 98 -19.53 11.60 -9.82
CA ARG A 98 -18.88 12.77 -9.23
C ARG A 98 -17.89 12.35 -8.15
N VAL A 99 -16.95 13.23 -7.85
CA VAL A 99 -15.94 12.99 -6.80
C VAL A 99 -16.58 12.63 -5.46
N ARG A 100 -17.56 13.42 -5.01
CA ARG A 100 -18.27 13.17 -3.75
C ARG A 100 -18.95 11.79 -3.72
N GLU A 101 -19.60 11.40 -4.80
CA GLU A 101 -20.26 10.10 -4.94
C GLU A 101 -19.23 8.96 -4.85
N THR A 102 -18.10 9.12 -5.54
CA THR A 102 -16.99 8.14 -5.49
C THR A 102 -16.40 7.99 -4.09
N VAL A 103 -16.19 9.10 -3.37
CA VAL A 103 -15.67 9.05 -1.99
C VAL A 103 -16.70 8.43 -1.05
N LEU A 104 -17.99 8.67 -1.26
CA LEU A 104 -19.07 8.06 -0.49
C LEU A 104 -19.13 6.53 -0.64
N LEU A 105 -18.71 5.96 -1.78
CA LEU A 105 -18.54 4.50 -1.92
C LEU A 105 -17.61 3.91 -0.85
N GLY A 106 -16.68 4.68 -0.31
CA GLY A 106 -15.85 4.28 0.83
C GLY A 106 -16.68 3.95 2.08
N ARG A 107 -17.89 4.50 2.21
CA ARG A 107 -18.79 4.23 3.34
C ARG A 107 -19.62 2.96 3.18
N PHE A 108 -19.57 2.27 2.03
CA PHE A 108 -20.40 1.10 1.74
C PHE A 108 -20.36 0.02 2.84
N ALA A 109 -19.18 -0.22 3.44
CA ALA A 109 -19.05 -1.16 4.55
C ALA A 109 -19.78 -0.71 5.83
N HIS A 110 -20.06 0.59 6.00
CA HIS A 110 -20.72 1.17 7.17
C HIS A 110 -22.23 1.28 6.99
N LEU A 111 -22.72 1.36 5.76
CA LEU A 111 -24.15 1.48 5.48
C LEU A 111 -24.92 0.28 6.01
N SER A 112 -26.10 0.49 6.57
CA SER A 112 -27.01 -0.60 6.91
C SER A 112 -27.68 -1.16 5.65
N LEU A 113 -28.07 -2.44 5.67
CA LEU A 113 -28.74 -3.07 4.51
C LEU A 113 -30.06 -2.37 4.12
N TRP A 114 -30.69 -1.71 5.09
CA TRP A 114 -32.04 -1.11 4.92
C TRP A 114 -32.10 0.38 5.28
N GLY A 115 -31.00 0.98 5.76
CA GLY A 115 -31.04 2.30 6.40
C GLY A 115 -30.54 3.48 5.54
N GLY A 116 -30.02 3.23 4.34
CA GLY A 116 -29.43 4.30 3.51
C GLY A 116 -28.20 4.97 4.14
N GLU A 117 -27.85 6.14 3.62
CA GLU A 117 -26.77 7.01 4.10
C GLU A 117 -27.21 7.76 5.37
N ARG A 118 -26.29 7.95 6.30
CA ARG A 118 -26.49 8.68 7.56
C ARG A 118 -25.65 9.95 7.60
N PRO A 119 -25.99 10.94 8.46
CA PRO A 119 -25.19 12.15 8.62
C PRO A 119 -23.69 11.86 8.87
N GLU A 120 -23.37 10.84 9.67
CA GLU A 120 -21.99 10.44 9.98
C GLU A 120 -21.22 9.99 8.74
N ASP A 121 -21.91 9.42 7.74
CA ASP A 121 -21.29 9.00 6.48
C ASP A 121 -20.88 10.21 5.64
N HIS A 122 -21.74 11.23 5.57
CA HIS A 122 -21.44 12.50 4.89
C HIS A 122 -20.33 13.29 5.59
N GLU A 123 -20.29 13.28 6.92
CA GLU A 123 -19.19 13.87 7.68
C GLU A 123 -17.87 13.16 7.41
N ALA A 124 -17.86 11.81 7.38
CA ALA A 124 -16.66 11.03 7.05
C ALA A 124 -16.15 11.33 5.64
N VAL A 125 -17.08 11.49 4.67
CA VAL A 125 -16.76 11.92 3.30
C VAL A 125 -16.13 13.31 3.30
N SER A 126 -16.72 14.27 4.02
CA SER A 126 -16.19 15.64 4.10
C SER A 126 -14.80 15.67 4.68
N ARG A 127 -14.56 14.96 5.80
CA ARG A 127 -13.21 14.82 6.39
C ARG A 127 -12.22 14.18 5.42
N ALA A 128 -12.62 13.18 4.65
CA ALA A 128 -11.76 12.53 3.69
C ALA A 128 -11.39 13.45 2.50
N LEU A 129 -12.35 14.23 1.99
CA LEU A 129 -12.13 15.24 0.95
C LEU A 129 -11.14 16.32 1.42
N GLU A 130 -11.32 16.82 2.65
CA GLU A 130 -10.42 17.80 3.28
C GLU A 130 -9.01 17.27 3.43
N ARG A 131 -8.85 16.06 4.02
CA ARG A 131 -7.54 15.42 4.22
C ARG A 131 -6.77 15.22 2.93
N CYS A 132 -7.46 14.99 1.81
CA CYS A 132 -6.84 14.78 0.50
C CYS A 132 -6.74 16.05 -0.35
N ASP A 133 -7.16 17.22 0.19
CA ASP A 133 -7.17 18.50 -0.54
C ASP A 133 -7.92 18.41 -1.88
N VAL A 134 -9.13 17.81 -1.85
CA VAL A 134 -10.00 17.64 -3.03
C VAL A 134 -11.42 18.19 -2.82
N VAL A 135 -11.63 18.97 -1.78
CA VAL A 135 -12.93 19.64 -1.54
C VAL A 135 -13.39 20.48 -2.75
N PRO A 136 -12.53 21.28 -3.42
CA PRO A 136 -12.93 22.06 -4.59
C PRO A 136 -13.35 21.20 -5.79
N LEU A 137 -13.04 19.91 -5.77
CA LEU A 137 -13.33 18.97 -6.84
C LEU A 137 -14.61 18.16 -6.57
N ALA A 138 -15.24 18.31 -5.41
CA ALA A 138 -16.29 17.42 -4.90
C ALA A 138 -17.46 17.20 -5.90
N ASP A 139 -17.84 18.24 -6.64
CA ASP A 139 -18.95 18.20 -7.60
C ASP A 139 -18.52 17.98 -9.05
N ARG A 140 -17.19 17.85 -9.30
CA ARG A 140 -16.67 17.54 -10.63
C ARG A 140 -16.86 16.07 -10.97
N TRP A 141 -16.95 15.79 -12.27
CA TRP A 141 -16.98 14.43 -12.79
C TRP A 141 -15.57 13.82 -12.79
N LEU A 142 -15.45 12.53 -12.47
CA LEU A 142 -14.14 11.84 -12.40
C LEU A 142 -13.32 11.94 -13.69
N TRP A 143 -13.96 11.83 -14.85
CA TRP A 143 -13.27 11.91 -16.15
C TRP A 143 -12.72 13.30 -16.49
N THR A 144 -13.05 14.34 -15.72
CA THR A 144 -12.52 15.70 -15.90
C THR A 144 -11.28 15.97 -15.05
N LEU A 145 -10.88 15.00 -14.25
CA LEU A 145 -9.76 15.14 -13.32
C LEU A 145 -8.43 14.83 -14.02
N SER A 146 -7.35 15.52 -13.61
CA SER A 146 -5.99 15.09 -13.89
C SER A 146 -5.67 13.78 -13.16
N GLY A 147 -4.60 13.08 -13.60
CA GLY A 147 -4.17 11.85 -12.94
C GLY A 147 -3.87 12.02 -11.45
N GLY A 148 -3.23 13.14 -11.06
CA GLY A 148 -2.94 13.45 -9.65
C GLY A 148 -4.18 13.76 -8.82
N GLU A 149 -5.15 14.52 -9.38
CA GLU A 149 -6.44 14.78 -8.73
C GLU A 149 -7.21 13.47 -8.55
N TYR A 150 -7.29 12.65 -9.58
CA TYR A 150 -7.96 11.35 -9.52
C TYR A 150 -7.35 10.44 -8.45
N GLN A 151 -6.01 10.39 -8.36
CA GLN A 151 -5.35 9.57 -7.34
C GLN A 151 -5.64 10.06 -5.92
N ARG A 152 -5.70 11.39 -5.67
CA ARG A 152 -6.13 11.94 -4.38
C ARG A 152 -7.58 11.61 -4.06
N VAL A 153 -8.46 11.59 -5.05
CA VAL A 153 -9.86 11.15 -4.88
C VAL A 153 -9.93 9.67 -4.50
N ARG A 154 -9.12 8.80 -5.11
CA ARG A 154 -9.04 7.38 -4.74
C ARG A 154 -8.54 7.20 -3.30
N LEU A 155 -7.55 7.99 -2.90
CA LEU A 155 -7.09 8.02 -1.51
C LEU A 155 -8.19 8.51 -0.57
N ALA A 156 -8.92 9.58 -0.92
CA ALA A 156 -10.05 10.09 -0.14
C ALA A 156 -11.14 9.02 0.04
N ARG A 157 -11.46 8.25 -1.02
CA ARG A 157 -12.39 7.12 -0.92
C ARG A 157 -11.91 6.06 0.07
N ALA A 158 -10.63 5.69 0.03
CA ALA A 158 -10.07 4.75 0.98
C ALA A 158 -10.07 5.29 2.42
N LEU A 159 -9.83 6.59 2.61
CA LEU A 159 -9.86 7.25 3.92
C LEU A 159 -11.27 7.47 4.47
N ALA A 160 -12.29 7.58 3.60
CA ALA A 160 -13.68 7.67 4.02
C ALA A 160 -14.17 6.40 4.75
N GLN A 161 -13.48 5.26 4.59
CA GLN A 161 -13.70 4.05 5.39
C GLN A 161 -13.24 4.22 6.84
N GLU A 162 -12.49 5.29 7.17
CA GLU A 162 -11.84 5.50 8.47
C GLU A 162 -10.94 4.31 8.87
N PRO A 163 -10.04 3.87 7.96
CA PRO A 163 -9.29 2.64 8.13
C PRO A 163 -8.21 2.79 9.21
N ARG A 164 -7.82 1.66 9.80
CA ARG A 164 -6.64 1.53 10.66
C ARG A 164 -5.40 1.10 9.88
N LEU A 165 -5.60 0.46 8.73
CA LEU A 165 -4.58 0.03 7.79
C LEU A 165 -4.90 0.56 6.39
N LEU A 166 -3.95 1.24 5.77
CA LEU A 166 -4.00 1.66 4.37
C LEU A 166 -3.02 0.81 3.55
N VAL A 167 -3.53 0.20 2.50
CA VAL A 167 -2.74 -0.51 1.49
C VAL A 167 -2.70 0.31 0.22
N LEU A 168 -1.51 0.61 -0.26
CA LEU A 168 -1.23 1.30 -1.51
C LEU A 168 -0.51 0.34 -2.45
N ASP A 169 -1.16 -0.10 -3.51
CA ASP A 169 -0.57 -0.99 -4.53
C ASP A 169 -0.21 -0.17 -5.77
N GLU A 170 1.07 0.18 -5.90
CA GLU A 170 1.65 1.00 -6.98
C GLU A 170 0.85 2.30 -7.26
N PRO A 171 0.63 3.15 -6.23
CA PRO A 171 -0.33 4.24 -6.32
C PRO A 171 0.08 5.36 -7.28
N THR A 172 1.31 5.37 -7.80
CA THR A 172 1.88 6.49 -8.57
C THR A 172 2.28 6.14 -9.99
N ALA A 173 1.91 4.96 -10.50
CA ALA A 173 2.37 4.43 -11.79
C ALA A 173 2.15 5.34 -13.03
N SER A 174 1.39 6.43 -12.91
CA SER A 174 1.09 7.35 -14.01
C SER A 174 1.14 8.82 -13.58
N LEU A 175 1.79 9.13 -12.44
CA LEU A 175 1.89 10.49 -11.91
C LEU A 175 3.22 11.13 -12.30
N ASP A 176 3.21 12.46 -12.47
CA ASP A 176 4.44 13.23 -12.48
C ASP A 176 5.04 13.34 -11.06
N ILE A 177 6.32 13.75 -11.00
CA ILE A 177 7.08 13.82 -9.75
C ILE A 177 6.36 14.67 -8.67
N ARG A 178 5.77 15.82 -9.08
CA ARG A 178 5.11 16.72 -8.14
C ARG A 178 3.93 16.05 -7.44
N HIS A 179 3.06 15.40 -8.21
CA HIS A 179 1.88 14.73 -7.70
C HIS A 179 2.24 13.46 -6.91
N GLU A 180 3.28 12.74 -7.36
CA GLU A 180 3.81 11.58 -6.64
C GLU A 180 4.31 11.97 -5.25
N MET A 181 5.20 12.99 -5.17
CA MET A 181 5.73 13.46 -3.89
C MET A 181 4.64 13.98 -2.96
N ALA A 182 3.71 14.80 -3.47
CA ALA A 182 2.60 15.33 -2.67
C ALA A 182 1.69 14.20 -2.10
N LEU A 183 1.47 13.12 -2.86
CA LEU A 183 0.72 11.96 -2.39
C LEU A 183 1.43 11.26 -1.22
N PHE A 184 2.75 11.03 -1.34
CA PHE A 184 3.51 10.35 -0.30
C PHE A 184 3.70 11.21 0.96
N GLU A 185 3.90 12.51 0.82
CA GLU A 185 3.90 13.45 1.96
C GLU A 185 2.57 13.43 2.71
N LEU A 186 1.45 13.44 1.97
CA LEU A 186 0.12 13.32 2.56
C LEU A 186 -0.03 11.99 3.33
N VAL A 187 0.33 10.86 2.72
CA VAL A 187 0.22 9.54 3.36
C VAL A 187 1.14 9.45 4.59
N ARG A 188 2.36 10.01 4.53
CA ARG A 188 3.27 10.06 5.67
C ARG A 188 2.68 10.89 6.81
N ALA A 189 2.14 12.05 6.51
CA ALA A 189 1.48 12.90 7.51
C ALA A 189 0.29 12.20 8.18
N LEU A 190 -0.49 11.41 7.42
CA LEU A 190 -1.60 10.62 7.97
C LEU A 190 -1.10 9.52 8.91
N ALA A 191 0.00 8.84 8.56
CA ALA A 191 0.60 7.83 9.43
C ALA A 191 1.09 8.46 10.75
N ASP A 192 1.80 9.59 10.66
CA ASP A 192 2.40 10.26 11.83
C ASP A 192 1.36 10.87 12.76
N ARG A 193 0.35 11.56 12.20
CA ARG A 193 -0.60 12.36 12.98
C ARG A 193 -1.83 11.58 13.42
N HIS A 194 -2.25 10.59 12.64
CA HIS A 194 -3.49 9.84 12.88
C HIS A 194 -3.26 8.37 13.26
N GLY A 195 -2.00 7.94 13.39
CA GLY A 195 -1.67 6.57 13.72
C GLY A 195 -2.05 5.56 12.65
N LEU A 196 -2.26 6.02 11.39
CA LEU A 196 -2.60 5.15 10.27
C LEU A 196 -1.44 4.23 9.94
N ALA A 197 -1.66 2.92 9.98
CA ALA A 197 -0.68 1.95 9.51
C ALA A 197 -0.70 1.91 7.98
N VAL A 198 0.47 1.92 7.32
CA VAL A 198 0.57 1.98 5.86
C VAL A 198 1.43 0.86 5.31
N VAL A 199 0.91 0.10 4.35
CA VAL A 199 1.68 -0.82 3.51
C VAL A 199 1.71 -0.27 2.09
N LEU A 200 2.89 0.07 1.61
CA LEU A 200 3.15 0.48 0.24
C LEU A 200 3.74 -0.70 -0.55
N ILE A 201 3.08 -1.11 -1.61
CA ILE A 201 3.65 -2.00 -2.62
C ILE A 201 4.17 -1.13 -3.75
N THR A 202 5.46 -1.22 -4.06
CA THR A 202 6.05 -0.44 -5.16
C THR A 202 7.31 -1.11 -5.69
N HIS A 203 7.74 -0.69 -6.87
CA HIS A 203 9.07 -0.95 -7.41
C HIS A 203 9.98 0.29 -7.35
N HIS A 204 9.48 1.43 -6.90
CA HIS A 204 10.21 2.69 -6.76
C HIS A 204 11.07 2.70 -5.48
N VAL A 205 12.32 2.24 -5.60
CA VAL A 205 13.25 2.08 -4.46
C VAL A 205 13.47 3.40 -3.72
N ASN A 206 13.69 4.50 -4.44
CA ASN A 206 13.99 5.80 -3.84
C ASN A 206 12.81 6.39 -3.05
N LEU A 207 11.57 6.17 -3.51
CA LEU A 207 10.38 6.58 -2.76
C LEU A 207 10.22 5.78 -1.47
N ALA A 208 10.39 4.46 -1.55
CA ALA A 208 10.36 3.63 -0.37
C ALA A 208 11.46 4.02 0.64
N ALA A 209 12.66 4.34 0.15
CA ALA A 209 13.77 4.80 0.99
C ALA A 209 13.47 6.11 1.72
N ARG A 210 12.72 7.00 1.09
CA ARG A 210 12.42 8.35 1.64
C ARG A 210 11.27 8.33 2.65
N PHE A 211 10.24 7.53 2.42
CA PHE A 211 8.98 7.61 3.17
C PHE A 211 8.74 6.46 4.13
N ALA A 212 9.34 5.28 3.90
CA ALA A 212 9.06 4.12 4.73
C ALA A 212 9.98 4.04 5.96
N ASP A 213 9.39 3.62 7.09
CA ASP A 213 10.14 3.30 8.31
C ASP A 213 10.87 1.96 8.17
N GLN A 214 10.27 1.02 7.42
CA GLN A 214 10.79 -0.32 7.17
C GLN A 214 10.58 -0.72 5.72
N VAL A 215 11.52 -1.47 5.19
CA VAL A 215 11.48 -2.04 3.85
C VAL A 215 11.56 -3.56 3.94
N LEU A 216 10.66 -4.24 3.23
CA LEU A 216 10.72 -5.66 2.94
C LEU A 216 11.06 -5.84 1.46
N LEU A 217 12.21 -6.42 1.18
CA LEU A 217 12.68 -6.67 -0.19
C LEU A 217 12.37 -8.11 -0.59
N LEU A 218 11.51 -8.28 -1.60
CA LEU A 218 11.02 -9.59 -2.08
C LEU A 218 11.61 -9.95 -3.44
N ALA A 219 12.05 -11.19 -3.58
CA ALA A 219 12.37 -11.81 -4.86
C ALA A 219 11.91 -13.28 -4.85
N GLU A 220 11.34 -13.74 -5.96
CA GLU A 220 10.91 -15.14 -6.17
C GLU A 220 10.09 -15.72 -4.99
N GLY A 221 9.18 -14.92 -4.43
CA GLY A 221 8.33 -15.32 -3.31
C GLY A 221 9.03 -15.42 -1.96
N ARG A 222 10.26 -14.92 -1.82
CA ARG A 222 11.06 -14.97 -0.59
C ARG A 222 11.46 -13.58 -0.14
N ALA A 223 11.57 -13.39 1.18
CA ALA A 223 12.19 -12.20 1.75
C ALA A 223 13.71 -12.28 1.56
N VAL A 224 14.28 -11.31 0.84
CA VAL A 224 15.73 -11.19 0.64
C VAL A 224 16.36 -10.39 1.77
N ALA A 225 15.71 -9.30 2.19
CA ALA A 225 16.13 -8.47 3.30
C ALA A 225 14.91 -7.76 3.91
N ARG A 226 14.99 -7.44 5.20
CA ARG A 226 13.98 -6.65 5.92
C ARG A 226 14.68 -5.79 6.97
N GLY A 227 14.25 -4.53 7.12
CA GLY A 227 14.81 -3.60 8.10
C GLY A 227 14.57 -2.13 7.69
N SER A 228 15.30 -1.22 8.32
CA SER A 228 15.29 0.19 7.88
C SER A 228 15.77 0.33 6.44
N PRO A 229 15.37 1.37 5.72
CA PRO A 229 15.83 1.61 4.35
C PRO A 229 17.36 1.55 4.21
N THR A 230 18.09 2.17 5.13
CA THR A 230 19.56 2.18 5.13
C THR A 230 20.18 0.80 5.32
N ALA A 231 19.56 -0.07 6.12
CA ALA A 231 20.05 -1.42 6.36
C ALA A 231 19.76 -2.38 5.18
N VAL A 232 18.65 -2.16 4.48
CA VAL A 232 18.15 -3.06 3.42
C VAL A 232 18.65 -2.66 2.04
N LEU A 233 18.64 -1.37 1.72
CA LEU A 233 18.93 -0.86 0.38
C LEU A 233 20.44 -0.65 0.18
N THR A 234 21.18 -1.74 0.09
CA THR A 234 22.60 -1.75 -0.29
C THR A 234 22.75 -2.07 -1.78
N ALA A 235 23.89 -1.70 -2.38
CA ALA A 235 24.17 -2.01 -3.79
C ALA A 235 24.07 -3.51 -4.06
N GLU A 236 24.53 -4.35 -3.11
CA GLU A 236 24.45 -5.80 -3.20
C GLU A 236 23.03 -6.33 -3.20
N THR A 237 22.20 -5.92 -2.20
CA THR A 237 20.82 -6.42 -2.08
C THR A 237 19.96 -5.95 -3.24
N VAL A 238 20.10 -4.70 -3.68
CA VAL A 238 19.36 -4.15 -4.83
C VAL A 238 19.78 -4.87 -6.12
N ARG A 239 21.08 -5.05 -6.37
CA ARG A 239 21.57 -5.79 -7.53
C ARG A 239 21.05 -7.23 -7.54
N ARG A 240 21.08 -7.92 -6.39
CA ARG A 240 20.59 -9.32 -6.26
C ARG A 240 19.10 -9.43 -6.60
N VAL A 241 18.29 -8.45 -6.22
CA VAL A 241 16.83 -8.49 -6.40
C VAL A 241 16.40 -7.99 -7.78
N PHE A 242 17.00 -6.90 -8.27
CA PHE A 242 16.58 -6.27 -9.53
C PHE A 242 17.46 -6.67 -10.73
N GLY A 243 18.57 -7.40 -10.50
CA GLY A 243 19.42 -7.91 -11.58
C GLY A 243 20.26 -6.86 -12.30
N TRP A 244 20.35 -5.62 -11.76
CA TRP A 244 21.07 -4.52 -12.40
C TRP A 244 22.08 -3.88 -11.45
N PRO A 245 23.29 -3.50 -11.95
CA PRO A 245 24.30 -2.82 -11.13
C PRO A 245 23.82 -1.42 -10.74
N VAL A 246 23.96 -1.11 -9.46
CA VAL A 246 23.55 0.18 -8.88
C VAL A 246 24.62 0.70 -7.94
N ALA A 247 24.71 2.01 -7.79
CA ALA A 247 25.34 2.67 -6.65
C ALA A 247 24.26 3.11 -5.66
N ILE A 248 24.60 3.10 -4.38
CA ILE A 248 23.76 3.67 -3.32
C ILE A 248 24.55 4.84 -2.71
N ALA A 249 23.94 6.02 -2.78
CA ALA A 249 24.48 7.24 -2.17
C ALA A 249 23.53 7.79 -1.13
N PRO A 250 24.00 8.24 0.03
CA PRO A 250 23.13 8.92 1.01
C PRO A 250 22.75 10.32 0.49
N PHE A 251 21.47 10.65 0.56
CA PHE A 251 20.97 11.98 0.26
C PHE A 251 19.83 12.34 1.22
N GLU A 252 19.92 13.48 1.90
CA GLU A 252 18.95 13.92 2.92
C GLU A 252 18.58 12.83 3.95
N GLY A 253 19.59 12.05 4.40
CA GLY A 253 19.40 10.98 5.38
C GLY A 253 18.80 9.67 4.88
N ALA A 254 18.45 9.59 3.59
CA ALA A 254 17.91 8.38 2.96
C ALA A 254 18.88 7.81 1.91
N PRO A 255 18.98 6.47 1.74
CA PRO A 255 19.75 5.88 0.67
C PRO A 255 19.06 6.13 -0.67
N GLN A 256 19.82 6.61 -1.66
CA GLN A 256 19.35 6.81 -3.04
C GLN A 256 19.99 5.80 -3.96
N MET A 257 19.17 5.06 -4.68
CA MET A 257 19.60 4.13 -5.72
C MET A 257 19.87 4.89 -7.02
N ILE A 258 21.08 4.73 -7.55
CA ILE A 258 21.53 5.30 -8.81
C ILE A 258 21.87 4.13 -9.74
N PRO A 259 21.07 3.88 -10.81
CA PRO A 259 21.40 2.86 -11.81
C PRO A 259 22.73 3.17 -12.51
N LEU A 260 23.62 2.20 -12.59
CA LEU A 260 24.88 2.34 -13.31
C LEU A 260 24.73 1.90 -14.77
N ARG A 261 25.56 2.45 -15.65
CA ARG A 261 25.66 1.90 -17.01
C ARG A 261 26.26 0.49 -16.92
N SER A 262 25.66 -0.46 -17.61
CA SER A 262 26.29 -1.76 -17.83
C SER A 262 27.56 -1.49 -18.67
N GLY A 263 28.73 -1.68 -18.07
CA GLY A 263 29.98 -1.66 -18.83
C GLY A 263 29.92 -2.73 -19.92
N LYS A 264 30.56 -2.49 -21.07
CA LYS A 264 30.61 -3.45 -22.20
C LYS A 264 31.34 -4.75 -21.87
N ASP A 265 31.78 -4.95 -20.62
CA ASP A 265 32.62 -6.08 -20.16
C ASP A 265 31.86 -7.02 -19.23
N GLY A 266 30.61 -7.35 -19.51
CA GLY A 266 29.83 -8.23 -18.62
C GLY A 266 28.55 -8.79 -19.24
N VAL A 267 28.67 -9.52 -20.36
CA VAL A 267 27.71 -10.55 -20.81
C VAL A 267 28.47 -11.85 -20.96
#